data_142349132da8cd819c1627bbe244c2cc
#
_entry.id   142349132da8cd819c1627bbe244c2cc
#
_cell.length_a   1.000
_cell.length_b   1.000
_cell.length_c   1.000
_cell.angle_alpha   90.00
_cell.angle_beta   90.00
_cell.angle_gamma   90.00
#
_symmetry.space_group_name_H-M   'P 1'
#
loop_
_entity.id
_entity.type
_entity.pdbx_description
1 polymer ?
#
loop_
_entity_poly.entity_id
_entity_poly.type
_entity_poly.pdbx_seq_one_letter_code
_entity_poly.pdbx_strand_id
1 'polypeptide(L)'
;MNEKEIYLIDLVDLIKKVFKHLFLIIILTILFGLGSFAYSNFVVTPSYNANATMIISSSSKNEDQQDLADIDFYQIQANKALISTYSEIVKSKGIADQVIKNLSLNMGYEEFSKKVSIEPVKDTQIISVNVVDSVPTRAMDIANETANIFKSSIGDIMKVDNVQILDGATIPVEPVSPNVSKNTVVGAIIGLVLGIIISMFKELYDISIKSAEEVEEYLNLPVIGVLPDVKKGN
;
A
#
# COMPACT_ATOMS: atom_id res chain seq x y z
N MET A 1 13.42 -23.69 48.66
CA MET A 1 13.05 -24.06 47.29
C MET A 1 11.99 -23.07 46.87
N ASN A 2 12.37 -22.09 46.04
CA ASN A 2 11.41 -21.05 45.58
C ASN A 2 10.56 -21.65 44.46
N GLU A 3 9.32 -21.98 44.78
CA GLU A 3 8.30 -22.19 43.76
C GLU A 3 8.07 -20.84 43.07
N LYS A 4 8.48 -20.75 41.82
CA LYS A 4 8.08 -19.68 40.93
C LYS A 4 6.57 -19.87 40.72
N GLU A 5 5.76 -19.03 41.32
CA GLU A 5 4.37 -18.89 40.95
C GLU A 5 4.33 -18.46 39.48
N ILE A 6 4.00 -19.42 38.65
CA ILE A 6 3.69 -19.17 37.24
C ILE A 6 2.32 -18.53 37.29
N TYR A 7 2.29 -17.19 37.15
CA TYR A 7 1.05 -16.46 36.91
C TYR A 7 0.52 -16.93 35.55
N LEU A 8 -0.37 -17.92 35.58
CA LEU A 8 -1.18 -18.29 34.44
C LEU A 8 -2.08 -17.09 34.16
N ILE A 9 -1.69 -16.27 33.21
CA ILE A 9 -2.54 -15.18 32.69
C ILE A 9 -3.76 -15.87 32.10
N ASP A 10 -4.89 -15.81 32.82
CA ASP A 10 -6.14 -16.38 32.34
C ASP A 10 -6.61 -15.54 31.15
N LEU A 11 -6.47 -16.09 29.93
CA LEU A 11 -6.90 -15.47 28.71
C LEU A 11 -8.37 -15.02 28.77
N VAL A 12 -9.21 -15.73 29.48
CA VAL A 12 -10.63 -15.41 29.67
C VAL A 12 -10.78 -14.14 30.50
N ASP A 13 -9.97 -13.96 31.52
CA ASP A 13 -9.99 -12.74 32.32
C ASP A 13 -9.44 -11.52 31.57
N LEU A 14 -8.42 -11.70 30.77
CA LEU A 14 -7.95 -10.62 29.84
C LEU A 14 -9.05 -10.20 28.89
N ILE A 15 -9.77 -11.14 28.30
CA ILE A 15 -10.87 -10.84 27.38
C ILE A 15 -11.99 -10.09 28.11
N LYS A 16 -12.40 -10.52 29.30
CA LYS A 16 -13.42 -9.82 30.09
C LYS A 16 -13.00 -8.41 30.47
N LYS A 17 -11.73 -8.20 30.82
CA LYS A 17 -11.15 -6.89 31.15
C LYS A 17 -11.16 -5.94 29.93
N VAL A 18 -10.83 -6.45 28.73
CA VAL A 18 -10.91 -5.68 27.47
C VAL A 18 -12.37 -5.29 27.18
N PHE A 19 -13.33 -6.22 27.35
CA PHE A 19 -14.75 -5.92 27.11
C PHE A 19 -15.33 -4.87 28.08
N LYS A 20 -14.80 -4.73 29.27
CA LYS A 20 -15.18 -3.67 30.24
C LYS A 20 -14.95 -2.27 29.66
N HIS A 21 -13.92 -2.11 28.81
CA HIS A 21 -13.59 -0.83 28.19
C HIS A 21 -13.96 -0.78 26.71
N LEU A 22 -14.90 -1.63 26.26
CA LEU A 22 -15.34 -1.71 24.86
C LEU A 22 -15.76 -0.34 24.30
N PHE A 23 -16.44 0.47 25.08
CA PHE A 23 -16.87 1.81 24.68
C PHE A 23 -15.68 2.72 24.35
N LEU A 24 -14.60 2.65 25.12
CA LEU A 24 -13.37 3.41 24.85
C LEU A 24 -12.71 2.93 23.56
N ILE A 25 -12.65 1.60 23.34
CA ILE A 25 -12.09 1.00 22.12
C ILE A 25 -12.88 1.45 20.90
N ILE A 26 -14.21 1.39 20.96
CA ILE A 26 -15.09 1.84 19.85
C ILE A 26 -14.89 3.32 19.55
N ILE A 27 -14.84 4.18 20.57
CA ILE A 27 -14.62 5.63 20.38
C ILE A 27 -13.27 5.88 19.69
N LEU A 28 -12.20 5.24 20.14
CA LEU A 28 -10.89 5.39 19.54
C LEU A 28 -10.87 4.88 18.09
N THR A 29 -11.48 3.73 17.83
CA THR A 29 -11.60 3.18 16.47
C THR A 29 -12.31 4.15 15.55
N ILE A 30 -13.44 4.71 15.98
CA ILE A 30 -14.21 5.70 15.19
C ILE A 30 -13.41 6.99 15.02
N LEU A 31 -12.77 7.48 16.07
CA LEU A 31 -12.00 8.74 16.04
C LEU A 31 -10.83 8.65 15.06
N PHE A 32 -10.05 7.57 15.11
CA PHE A 32 -8.93 7.36 14.19
C PHE A 32 -9.40 7.06 12.76
N GLY A 33 -10.51 6.32 12.59
CA GLY A 33 -11.12 6.08 11.30
C GLY A 33 -11.60 7.39 10.64
N LEU A 34 -12.35 8.21 11.36
CA LEU A 34 -12.80 9.53 10.88
C LEU A 34 -11.63 10.50 10.66
N GLY A 35 -10.63 10.50 11.54
CA GLY A 35 -9.43 11.31 11.37
C GLY A 35 -8.66 10.94 10.10
N SER A 36 -8.48 9.65 9.85
CA SER A 36 -7.83 9.15 8.64
C SER A 36 -8.65 9.43 7.38
N PHE A 37 -9.98 9.32 7.45
CA PHE A 37 -10.87 9.70 6.37
C PHE A 37 -10.72 11.20 6.03
N ALA A 38 -10.82 12.06 7.02
CA ALA A 38 -10.69 13.50 6.84
C ALA A 38 -9.30 13.88 6.30
N TYR A 39 -8.24 13.31 6.84
CA TYR A 39 -6.87 13.53 6.35
C TYR A 39 -6.72 13.10 4.88
N SER A 40 -7.21 11.89 4.54
CA SER A 40 -7.11 11.36 3.18
C SER A 40 -7.92 12.16 2.16
N ASN A 41 -9.07 12.73 2.57
CA ASN A 41 -9.95 13.44 1.65
C ASN A 41 -9.60 14.93 1.49
N PHE A 42 -9.08 15.59 2.55
CA PHE A 42 -8.87 17.04 2.56
C PHE A 42 -7.40 17.46 2.48
N VAL A 43 -6.47 16.61 2.92
CA VAL A 43 -5.05 17.00 3.02
C VAL A 43 -4.22 16.37 1.91
N VAL A 44 -4.52 15.12 1.53
CA VAL A 44 -3.74 14.42 0.51
C VAL A 44 -4.15 14.90 -0.88
N THR A 45 -3.18 15.38 -1.66
CA THR A 45 -3.43 15.78 -3.04
C THR A 45 -3.73 14.57 -3.92
N PRO A 46 -4.79 14.63 -4.75
CA PRO A 46 -5.09 13.53 -5.66
C PRO A 46 -3.98 13.34 -6.69
N SER A 47 -3.74 12.09 -7.07
CA SER A 47 -2.79 11.72 -8.12
C SER A 47 -3.52 10.90 -9.16
N TYR A 48 -3.19 11.12 -10.42
CA TYR A 48 -3.80 10.52 -11.58
C TYR A 48 -2.78 9.67 -12.32
N ASN A 49 -3.19 8.50 -12.79
CA ASN A 49 -2.34 7.62 -13.57
C ASN A 49 -2.77 7.63 -15.02
N ALA A 50 -1.85 8.02 -15.89
CA ALA A 50 -2.01 7.89 -17.34
C ALA A 50 -1.07 6.80 -17.84
N ASN A 51 -1.54 5.96 -18.74
CA ASN A 51 -0.77 4.85 -19.28
C ASN A 51 -0.81 4.81 -20.79
N ALA A 52 0.38 4.68 -21.40
CA ALA A 52 0.54 4.36 -22.82
C ALA A 52 1.01 2.92 -22.95
N THR A 53 0.44 2.16 -23.88
CA THR A 53 0.82 0.77 -24.11
C THR A 53 1.63 0.62 -25.38
N MET A 54 2.63 -0.25 -25.30
CA MET A 54 3.51 -0.56 -26.43
C MET A 54 3.68 -2.07 -26.55
N ILE A 55 3.79 -2.55 -27.79
CA ILE A 55 4.11 -3.95 -28.07
C ILE A 55 5.58 -4.08 -28.48
N ILE A 56 6.23 -5.12 -27.97
CA ILE A 56 7.60 -5.46 -28.33
C ILE A 56 7.54 -6.72 -29.20
N SER A 57 7.84 -6.58 -30.48
CA SER A 57 7.93 -7.72 -31.40
C SER A 57 9.33 -8.32 -31.31
N SER A 58 9.46 -9.58 -30.93
CA SER A 58 10.73 -10.30 -31.11
C SER A 58 10.92 -10.58 -32.61
N SER A 59 11.70 -9.76 -33.30
CA SER A 59 12.12 -10.06 -34.68
C SER A 59 13.11 -11.21 -34.70
N SER A 60 12.66 -12.42 -34.45
CA SER A 60 13.38 -13.60 -34.80
C SER A 60 13.07 -13.90 -36.27
N LYS A 61 13.83 -13.29 -37.19
CA LYS A 61 13.95 -13.76 -38.58
C LYS A 61 14.75 -15.05 -38.59
N ASN A 62 14.14 -16.13 -38.10
CA ASN A 62 14.59 -17.49 -38.38
C ASN A 62 13.36 -18.26 -38.86
N GLU A 63 13.15 -18.19 -40.18
CA GLU A 63 12.13 -18.94 -40.92
C GLU A 63 12.51 -20.40 -41.13
N ASP A 64 13.35 -21.01 -40.30
CA ASP A 64 13.61 -22.47 -40.34
C ASP A 64 13.84 -22.99 -38.93
N GLN A 65 12.85 -23.67 -38.42
CA GLN A 65 12.89 -24.97 -37.74
C GLN A 65 11.75 -25.14 -36.73
N GLN A 66 10.99 -26.19 -37.05
CA GLN A 66 10.02 -26.88 -36.21
C GLN A 66 10.64 -27.35 -34.88
N ASP A 67 10.11 -26.81 -33.77
CA ASP A 67 9.78 -27.58 -32.57
C ASP A 67 9.01 -26.64 -31.63
N LEU A 68 7.68 -26.73 -31.67
CA LEU A 68 6.77 -25.69 -31.15
C LEU A 68 6.53 -25.77 -29.63
N ALA A 69 7.05 -26.74 -28.93
CA ALA A 69 6.73 -26.94 -27.50
C ALA A 69 7.76 -26.41 -26.51
N ASP A 70 9.05 -26.35 -26.86
CA ASP A 70 10.11 -25.87 -25.96
C ASP A 70 10.43 -24.37 -26.14
N ILE A 71 9.96 -23.77 -27.23
CA ILE A 71 10.27 -22.39 -27.60
C ILE A 71 9.53 -21.39 -26.67
N ASP A 72 8.32 -21.70 -26.21
CA ASP A 72 7.48 -20.75 -25.47
C ASP A 72 8.05 -20.40 -24.08
N PHE A 73 8.62 -21.34 -23.34
CA PHE A 73 9.10 -21.05 -21.98
C PHE A 73 10.37 -20.20 -21.98
N TYR A 74 11.32 -20.50 -22.86
CA TYR A 74 12.57 -19.72 -22.98
C TYR A 74 12.30 -18.33 -23.56
N GLN A 75 11.35 -18.20 -24.49
CA GLN A 75 10.97 -16.89 -25.02
C GLN A 75 10.25 -16.03 -23.97
N ILE A 76 9.38 -16.60 -23.14
CA ILE A 76 8.74 -15.89 -22.03
C ILE A 76 9.78 -15.39 -21.03
N GLN A 77 10.77 -16.21 -20.68
CA GLN A 77 11.86 -15.82 -19.78
C GLN A 77 12.75 -14.72 -20.38
N ALA A 78 13.10 -14.86 -21.67
CA ALA A 78 13.87 -13.84 -22.37
C ALA A 78 13.11 -12.52 -22.47
N ASN A 79 11.81 -12.57 -22.75
CA ASN A 79 10.96 -11.37 -22.79
C ASN A 79 10.85 -10.67 -21.42
N LYS A 80 10.78 -11.43 -20.30
CA LYS A 80 10.81 -10.85 -18.96
C LYS A 80 12.12 -10.12 -18.65
N ALA A 81 13.24 -10.67 -19.08
CA ALA A 81 14.54 -10.05 -18.92
C ALA A 81 14.66 -8.77 -19.77
N LEU A 82 14.10 -8.76 -20.98
CA LEU A 82 14.04 -7.57 -21.83
C LEU A 82 13.17 -6.46 -21.22
N ILE A 83 12.04 -6.79 -20.62
CA ILE A 83 11.17 -5.80 -19.96
C ILE A 83 11.89 -5.09 -18.81
N SER A 84 12.66 -5.82 -18.02
CA SER A 84 13.50 -5.22 -16.97
C SER A 84 14.51 -4.24 -17.56
N THR A 85 15.20 -4.64 -18.64
CA THR A 85 16.15 -3.79 -19.34
C THR A 85 15.46 -2.54 -19.91
N TYR A 86 14.29 -2.69 -20.51
CA TYR A 86 13.53 -1.56 -21.06
C TYR A 86 13.05 -0.60 -19.96
N SER A 87 12.65 -1.13 -18.80
CA SER A 87 12.30 -0.30 -17.64
C SER A 87 13.46 0.59 -17.19
N GLU A 88 14.69 0.04 -17.17
CA GLU A 88 15.87 0.82 -16.83
C GLU A 88 16.23 1.85 -17.94
N ILE A 89 16.06 1.49 -19.20
CA ILE A 89 16.31 2.43 -20.32
C ILE A 89 15.33 3.61 -20.26
N VAL A 90 14.04 3.36 -20.03
CA VAL A 90 13.05 4.45 -19.92
C VAL A 90 13.32 5.38 -18.76
N LYS A 91 13.77 4.84 -17.63
CA LYS A 91 14.17 5.64 -16.47
C LYS A 91 15.55 6.28 -16.62
N SER A 92 16.24 6.04 -17.72
CA SER A 92 17.56 6.63 -17.93
C SER A 92 17.49 8.15 -17.98
N LYS A 93 18.56 8.79 -17.53
CA LYS A 93 18.65 10.25 -17.52
C LYS A 93 18.51 10.83 -18.93
N GLY A 94 18.99 10.11 -19.95
CA GLY A 94 18.90 10.57 -21.35
C GLY A 94 17.48 10.72 -21.85
N ILE A 95 16.60 9.75 -21.55
CA ILE A 95 15.17 9.83 -21.89
C ILE A 95 14.47 10.88 -21.03
N ALA A 96 14.71 10.86 -19.71
CA ALA A 96 14.09 11.80 -18.79
C ALA A 96 14.39 13.27 -19.19
N ASP A 97 15.65 13.60 -19.46
CA ASP A 97 16.06 14.96 -19.85
C ASP A 97 15.41 15.40 -21.16
N GLN A 98 15.23 14.48 -22.13
CA GLN A 98 14.53 14.77 -23.38
C GLN A 98 13.03 15.05 -23.16
N VAL A 99 12.34 14.22 -22.38
CA VAL A 99 10.92 14.43 -22.04
C VAL A 99 10.72 15.74 -21.30
N ILE A 100 11.54 15.99 -20.27
CA ILE A 100 11.50 17.22 -19.46
C ILE A 100 11.68 18.45 -20.35
N LYS A 101 12.64 18.40 -21.27
CA LYS A 101 12.93 19.48 -22.21
C LYS A 101 11.80 19.69 -23.21
N ASN A 102 11.32 18.62 -23.86
CA ASN A 102 10.30 18.70 -24.90
C ASN A 102 8.98 19.25 -24.37
N LEU A 103 8.60 18.82 -23.15
CA LEU A 103 7.37 19.28 -22.50
C LEU A 103 7.59 20.52 -21.61
N SER A 104 8.81 21.08 -21.58
CA SER A 104 9.17 22.24 -20.77
C SER A 104 8.75 22.08 -19.29
N LEU A 105 8.97 20.88 -18.72
CA LEU A 105 8.56 20.56 -17.35
C LEU A 105 9.48 21.25 -16.35
N ASN A 106 8.88 21.81 -15.30
CA ASN A 106 9.63 22.38 -14.19
C ASN A 106 9.89 21.30 -13.10
N MET A 107 10.62 20.24 -13.46
CA MET A 107 11.03 19.17 -12.56
C MET A 107 12.41 18.63 -12.94
N GLY A 108 13.10 18.02 -11.98
CA GLY A 108 14.37 17.35 -12.22
C GLY A 108 14.22 15.86 -12.51
N TYR A 109 15.33 15.23 -12.89
CA TYR A 109 15.41 13.79 -13.16
C TYR A 109 14.85 12.92 -12.01
N GLU A 110 15.21 13.24 -10.76
CA GLU A 110 14.78 12.48 -9.58
C GLU A 110 13.26 12.50 -9.38
N GLU A 111 12.63 13.62 -9.68
CA GLU A 111 11.17 13.74 -9.62
C GLU A 111 10.51 12.97 -10.77
N PHE A 112 11.05 13.11 -11.97
CA PHE A 112 10.57 12.39 -13.15
C PHE A 112 10.63 10.89 -12.95
N SER A 113 11.76 10.36 -12.49
CA SER A 113 11.97 8.91 -12.31
C SER A 113 11.02 8.28 -11.26
N LYS A 114 10.54 9.06 -10.29
CA LYS A 114 9.53 8.62 -9.32
C LYS A 114 8.12 8.59 -9.89
N LYS A 115 7.85 9.39 -10.90
CA LYS A 115 6.53 9.50 -11.53
C LYS A 115 6.33 8.51 -12.67
N VAL A 116 7.40 8.05 -13.31
CA VAL A 116 7.35 7.18 -14.49
C VAL A 116 7.76 5.77 -14.14
N SER A 117 6.95 4.80 -14.51
CA SER A 117 7.26 3.37 -14.39
C SER A 117 6.89 2.62 -15.67
N ILE A 118 7.61 1.53 -15.94
CA ILE A 118 7.23 0.57 -16.98
C ILE A 118 6.87 -0.74 -16.30
N GLU A 119 5.75 -1.29 -16.71
CA GLU A 119 5.24 -2.57 -16.22
C GLU A 119 4.79 -3.46 -17.38
N PRO A 120 5.06 -4.77 -17.32
CA PRO A 120 4.50 -5.71 -18.29
C PRO A 120 2.99 -5.83 -18.08
N VAL A 121 2.26 -5.91 -19.18
CA VAL A 121 0.83 -6.21 -19.15
C VAL A 121 0.66 -7.72 -19.10
N LYS A 122 0.52 -8.26 -17.88
CA LYS A 122 0.43 -9.72 -17.61
C LYS A 122 1.61 -10.49 -18.23
N ASP A 123 1.34 -11.67 -18.77
CA ASP A 123 2.34 -12.52 -19.44
C ASP A 123 2.37 -12.28 -20.96
N THR A 124 2.25 -11.05 -21.39
CA THR A 124 2.26 -10.66 -22.81
C THR A 124 3.54 -9.91 -23.20
N GLN A 125 3.72 -9.68 -24.49
CA GLN A 125 4.79 -8.83 -25.01
C GLN A 125 4.42 -7.35 -24.99
N ILE A 126 3.35 -6.99 -24.28
CA ILE A 126 2.90 -5.62 -24.14
C ILE A 126 3.49 -5.04 -22.86
N ILE A 127 4.03 -3.84 -22.98
CA ILE A 127 4.49 -3.03 -21.85
C ILE A 127 3.62 -1.78 -21.73
N SER A 128 3.40 -1.34 -20.49
CA SER A 128 2.71 -0.11 -20.18
C SER A 128 3.67 0.89 -19.56
N VAL A 129 3.75 2.07 -20.14
CA VAL A 129 4.39 3.25 -19.53
C VAL A 129 3.35 3.91 -18.65
N ASN A 130 3.50 3.81 -17.35
CA ASN A 130 2.60 4.41 -16.38
C ASN A 130 3.22 5.69 -15.82
N VAL A 131 2.44 6.75 -15.79
CA VAL A 131 2.85 8.05 -15.26
C VAL A 131 1.85 8.53 -14.23
N VAL A 132 2.34 8.78 -13.02
CA VAL A 132 1.52 9.28 -11.91
C VAL A 132 1.85 10.75 -11.66
N ASP A 133 0.86 11.61 -11.84
CA ASP A 133 1.01 13.05 -11.59
C ASP A 133 -0.24 13.64 -10.94
N SER A 134 -0.10 14.79 -10.27
CA SER A 134 -1.23 15.51 -9.69
C SER A 134 -2.11 16.24 -10.71
N VAL A 135 -1.59 16.45 -11.95
CA VAL A 135 -2.32 17.08 -13.02
C VAL A 135 -2.60 16.04 -14.12
N PRO A 136 -3.89 15.71 -14.40
CA PRO A 136 -4.27 14.65 -15.34
C PRO A 136 -3.70 14.82 -16.76
N THR A 137 -3.74 16.04 -17.29
CA THR A 137 -3.21 16.33 -18.63
C THR A 137 -1.70 16.16 -18.69
N ARG A 138 -0.99 16.58 -17.65
CA ARG A 138 0.47 16.42 -17.58
C ARG A 138 0.87 14.95 -17.48
N ALA A 139 0.11 14.13 -16.73
CA ALA A 139 0.32 12.68 -16.68
C ALA A 139 0.21 12.07 -18.08
N MET A 140 -0.82 12.42 -18.82
CA MET A 140 -1.04 11.97 -20.22
C MET A 140 0.11 12.41 -21.13
N ASP A 141 0.49 13.70 -21.09
CA ASP A 141 1.53 14.25 -21.95
C ASP A 141 2.89 13.57 -21.68
N ILE A 142 3.24 13.40 -20.41
CA ILE A 142 4.48 12.72 -20.03
C ILE A 142 4.47 11.25 -20.48
N ALA A 143 3.34 10.54 -20.34
CA ALA A 143 3.24 9.14 -20.75
C ALA A 143 3.42 8.98 -22.27
N ASN A 144 2.74 9.82 -23.06
CA ASN A 144 2.83 9.79 -24.50
C ASN A 144 4.22 10.19 -25.01
N GLU A 145 4.79 11.26 -24.48
CA GLU A 145 6.12 11.72 -24.87
C GLU A 145 7.20 10.71 -24.47
N THR A 146 7.09 10.11 -23.27
CA THR A 146 8.01 9.05 -22.84
C THR A 146 7.94 7.85 -23.77
N ALA A 147 6.74 7.42 -24.18
CA ALA A 147 6.55 6.32 -25.12
C ALA A 147 7.18 6.63 -26.49
N ASN A 148 7.01 7.85 -27.00
CA ASN A 148 7.57 8.28 -28.28
C ASN A 148 9.10 8.33 -28.25
N ILE A 149 9.68 8.95 -27.23
CA ILE A 149 11.14 9.04 -27.08
C ILE A 149 11.73 7.66 -26.86
N PHE A 150 11.10 6.82 -26.04
CA PHE A 150 11.54 5.45 -25.81
C PHE A 150 11.56 4.65 -27.13
N LYS A 151 10.48 4.69 -27.91
CA LYS A 151 10.40 4.03 -29.23
C LYS A 151 11.54 4.43 -30.15
N SER A 152 11.83 5.73 -30.26
CA SER A 152 12.92 6.23 -31.11
C SER A 152 14.29 5.83 -30.56
N SER A 153 14.49 5.94 -29.24
CA SER A 153 15.78 5.61 -28.59
C SER A 153 16.11 4.12 -28.68
N ILE A 154 15.12 3.24 -28.57
CA ILE A 154 15.34 1.79 -28.73
C ILE A 154 15.79 1.45 -30.14
N GLY A 155 15.19 2.07 -31.16
CA GLY A 155 15.61 1.90 -32.55
C GLY A 155 17.09 2.24 -32.75
N ASP A 156 17.54 3.34 -32.14
CA ASP A 156 18.93 3.81 -32.25
C ASP A 156 19.91 2.94 -31.42
N ILE A 157 19.54 2.55 -30.22
CA ILE A 157 20.42 1.78 -29.30
C ILE A 157 20.55 0.33 -29.72
N MET A 158 19.45 -0.33 -30.04
CA MET A 158 19.41 -1.77 -30.33
C MET A 158 19.43 -2.08 -31.81
N LYS A 159 19.33 -1.08 -32.67
CA LYS A 159 19.25 -1.21 -34.15
C LYS A 159 18.13 -2.16 -34.61
N VAL A 160 17.05 -2.20 -33.86
CA VAL A 160 15.87 -3.04 -34.12
C VAL A 160 14.61 -2.15 -34.04
N ASP A 161 13.75 -2.26 -35.02
CA ASP A 161 12.47 -1.55 -35.04
C ASP A 161 11.37 -2.48 -34.51
N ASN A 162 11.52 -2.86 -33.25
CA ASN A 162 10.71 -3.88 -32.63
C ASN A 162 9.72 -3.35 -31.57
N VAL A 163 9.65 -2.02 -31.39
CA VAL A 163 8.72 -1.40 -30.44
C VAL A 163 7.69 -0.56 -31.19
N GLN A 164 6.42 -0.86 -31.00
CA GLN A 164 5.31 -0.10 -31.59
C GLN A 164 4.35 0.35 -30.48
N ILE A 165 3.90 1.61 -30.57
CA ILE A 165 2.86 2.13 -29.66
C ILE A 165 1.54 1.50 -30.10
N LEU A 166 0.88 0.81 -29.17
CA LEU A 166 -0.42 0.18 -29.36
C LEU A 166 -1.53 1.19 -29.06
N ASP A 167 -1.50 1.75 -27.84
CA ASP A 167 -2.44 2.77 -27.41
C ASP A 167 -1.70 3.93 -26.75
N GLY A 168 -2.04 5.15 -27.15
CA GLY A 168 -1.60 6.35 -26.46
C GLY A 168 -2.34 6.57 -25.14
N ALA A 169 -1.67 7.23 -24.21
CA ALA A 169 -2.29 7.63 -22.97
C ALA A 169 -3.42 8.63 -23.19
N THR A 170 -4.51 8.46 -22.44
CA THR A 170 -5.66 9.37 -22.40
C THR A 170 -5.70 10.11 -21.06
N ILE A 171 -6.46 11.22 -21.01
CA ILE A 171 -6.61 11.98 -19.77
C ILE A 171 -7.36 11.12 -18.74
N PRO A 172 -6.74 10.77 -17.60
CA PRO A 172 -7.41 9.99 -16.56
C PRO A 172 -8.51 10.81 -15.88
N VAL A 173 -9.69 10.22 -15.74
CA VAL A 173 -10.87 10.87 -15.16
C VAL A 173 -10.86 10.72 -13.64
N GLU A 174 -10.41 9.57 -13.12
CA GLU A 174 -10.44 9.24 -11.70
C GLU A 174 -9.04 9.24 -11.10
N PRO A 175 -8.88 9.77 -9.88
CA PRO A 175 -7.60 9.71 -9.19
C PRO A 175 -7.31 8.27 -8.70
N VAL A 176 -6.07 7.81 -8.82
CA VAL A 176 -5.61 6.53 -8.29
C VAL A 176 -5.19 6.60 -6.82
N SER A 177 -4.92 7.80 -6.32
CA SER A 177 -4.55 8.08 -4.92
C SER A 177 -5.15 9.44 -4.50
N PRO A 178 -5.53 9.59 -3.23
CA PRO A 178 -5.52 8.60 -2.16
C PRO A 178 -6.69 7.60 -2.28
N ASN A 179 -6.45 6.35 -1.87
CA ASN A 179 -7.55 5.41 -1.69
C ASN A 179 -8.19 5.64 -0.32
N VAL A 180 -9.18 6.54 -0.27
CA VAL A 180 -9.84 6.98 0.96
C VAL A 180 -10.37 5.80 1.77
N SER A 181 -11.00 4.81 1.11
CA SER A 181 -11.54 3.63 1.79
C SER A 181 -10.44 2.80 2.47
N LYS A 182 -9.33 2.53 1.78
CA LYS A 182 -8.21 1.79 2.37
C LYS A 182 -7.59 2.55 3.54
N ASN A 183 -7.36 3.85 3.39
CA ASN A 183 -6.76 4.68 4.43
C ASN A 183 -7.66 4.73 5.67
N THR A 184 -8.99 4.84 5.49
CA THR A 184 -9.95 4.82 6.59
C THR A 184 -9.92 3.50 7.36
N VAL A 185 -9.88 2.37 6.66
CA VAL A 185 -9.79 1.04 7.29
C VAL A 185 -8.47 0.90 8.07
N VAL A 186 -7.35 1.32 7.49
CA VAL A 186 -6.05 1.29 8.18
C VAL A 186 -6.09 2.18 9.43
N GLY A 187 -6.65 3.38 9.33
CA GLY A 187 -6.83 4.27 10.48
C GLY A 187 -7.70 3.64 11.59
N ALA A 188 -8.80 2.99 11.20
CA ALA A 188 -9.67 2.29 12.15
C ALA A 188 -8.95 1.13 12.85
N ILE A 189 -8.15 0.34 12.12
CA ILE A 189 -7.34 -0.74 12.71
C ILE A 189 -6.33 -0.19 13.72
N ILE A 190 -5.64 0.90 13.37
CA ILE A 190 -4.70 1.57 14.30
C ILE A 190 -5.45 2.04 15.56
N GLY A 191 -6.61 2.67 15.40
CA GLY A 191 -7.44 3.10 16.53
C GLY A 191 -7.89 1.94 17.43
N LEU A 192 -8.26 0.80 16.82
CA LEU A 192 -8.64 -0.40 17.53
C LEU A 192 -7.47 -0.97 18.37
N VAL A 193 -6.29 -1.10 17.75
CA VAL A 193 -5.08 -1.61 18.44
C VAL A 193 -4.70 -0.69 19.61
N LEU A 194 -4.68 0.63 19.38
CA LEU A 194 -4.40 1.62 20.42
C LEU A 194 -5.47 1.57 21.53
N GLY A 195 -6.73 1.39 21.17
CA GLY A 195 -7.83 1.23 22.13
C GLY A 195 -7.65 0.04 23.05
N ILE A 196 -7.24 -1.11 22.51
CA ILE A 196 -6.94 -2.32 23.29
C ILE A 196 -5.75 -2.07 24.21
N ILE A 197 -4.67 -1.49 23.71
CA ILE A 197 -3.46 -1.21 24.50
C ILE A 197 -3.81 -0.27 25.68
N ILE A 198 -4.51 0.82 25.42
CA ILE A 198 -4.91 1.80 26.43
C ILE A 198 -5.87 1.14 27.45
N SER A 199 -6.79 0.30 26.99
CA SER A 199 -7.70 -0.45 27.86
C SER A 199 -6.94 -1.37 28.82
N MET A 200 -5.91 -2.06 28.33
CA MET A 200 -5.04 -2.91 29.16
C MET A 200 -4.26 -2.10 30.18
N PHE A 201 -3.64 -0.98 29.76
CA PHE A 201 -2.94 -0.11 30.70
C PHE A 201 -3.88 0.45 31.76
N LYS A 202 -5.08 0.88 31.38
CA LYS A 202 -6.07 1.39 32.34
C LYS A 202 -6.47 0.36 33.37
N GLU A 203 -6.60 -0.90 32.99
CA GLU A 203 -6.91 -1.98 33.92
C GLU A 203 -5.73 -2.32 34.84
N LEU A 204 -4.48 -2.22 34.34
CA LEU A 204 -3.28 -2.41 35.18
C LEU A 204 -3.11 -1.31 36.24
N TYR A 205 -3.59 -0.10 35.97
CA TYR A 205 -3.58 1.00 36.94
C TYR A 205 -4.81 1.06 37.83
N ASP A 206 -5.84 0.22 37.59
CA ASP A 206 -7.04 0.12 38.43
C ASP A 206 -6.77 -0.83 39.61
N ILE A 207 -6.22 -0.26 40.68
CA ILE A 207 -5.88 -0.97 41.92
C ILE A 207 -7.14 -1.20 42.78
N SER A 208 -8.35 -1.01 42.25
CA SER A 208 -9.58 -1.19 43.00
C SER A 208 -9.86 -2.68 43.25
N ILE A 209 -9.92 -3.07 44.51
CA ILE A 209 -10.34 -4.42 44.93
C ILE A 209 -11.85 -4.56 44.63
N LYS A 210 -12.21 -5.55 43.80
CA LYS A 210 -13.57 -5.71 43.26
C LYS A 210 -14.29 -6.96 43.73
N SER A 211 -13.59 -7.91 44.34
CA SER A 211 -14.17 -9.16 44.83
C SER A 211 -13.70 -9.52 46.22
N ALA A 212 -14.48 -10.37 46.91
CA ALA A 212 -14.14 -10.87 48.22
C ALA A 212 -12.88 -11.76 48.17
N GLU A 213 -12.72 -12.48 47.07
CA GLU A 213 -11.57 -13.32 46.78
C GLU A 213 -10.28 -12.50 46.65
N GLU A 214 -10.33 -11.35 45.98
CA GLU A 214 -9.19 -10.43 45.90
C GLU A 214 -8.79 -9.87 47.28
N VAL A 215 -9.76 -9.61 48.15
CA VAL A 215 -9.48 -9.17 49.54
C VAL A 215 -8.74 -10.25 50.34
N GLU A 216 -9.18 -11.49 50.22
CA GLU A 216 -8.54 -12.64 50.89
C GLU A 216 -7.11 -12.86 50.36
N GLU A 217 -6.90 -12.75 49.06
CA GLU A 217 -5.60 -12.94 48.43
C GLU A 217 -4.62 -11.82 48.80
N TYR A 218 -5.07 -10.55 48.75
CA TYR A 218 -4.20 -9.40 49.07
C TYR A 218 -3.90 -9.24 50.55
N LEU A 219 -4.88 -9.46 51.42
CA LEU A 219 -4.74 -9.24 52.87
C LEU A 219 -4.39 -10.51 53.65
N ASN A 220 -4.46 -11.66 52.99
CA ASN A 220 -4.26 -12.98 53.61
C ASN A 220 -5.16 -13.19 54.84
N LEU A 221 -6.38 -12.62 54.81
CA LEU A 221 -7.38 -12.67 55.88
C LEU A 221 -8.71 -13.19 55.33
N PRO A 222 -9.40 -14.11 55.99
CA PRO A 222 -10.68 -14.61 55.50
C PRO A 222 -11.76 -13.52 55.55
N VAL A 223 -12.54 -13.41 54.50
CA VAL A 223 -13.69 -12.49 54.40
C VAL A 223 -14.85 -13.12 55.19
N ILE A 224 -15.23 -12.50 56.33
CA ILE A 224 -16.30 -12.99 57.23
C ILE A 224 -17.70 -12.58 56.80
N GLY A 225 -17.84 -11.67 55.84
CA GLY A 225 -19.14 -11.27 55.30
C GLY A 225 -19.05 -10.15 54.31
N VAL A 226 -19.98 -10.14 53.35
CA VAL A 226 -20.13 -9.10 52.29
C VAL A 226 -21.45 -8.36 52.54
N LEU A 227 -21.38 -7.04 52.70
CA LEU A 227 -22.59 -6.22 52.83
C LEU A 227 -22.99 -5.72 51.43
N PRO A 228 -24.24 -5.92 51.02
CA PRO A 228 -24.71 -5.36 49.74
C PRO A 228 -24.76 -3.84 49.81
N ASP A 229 -24.30 -3.20 48.74
CA ASP A 229 -24.40 -1.74 48.57
C ASP A 229 -25.88 -1.35 48.41
N VAL A 230 -26.45 -0.70 49.42
CA VAL A 230 -27.82 -0.20 49.38
C VAL A 230 -27.79 1.12 48.62
N LYS A 231 -28.07 1.07 47.28
CA LYS A 231 -28.36 2.29 46.53
C LYS A 231 -29.50 3.04 47.22
N LYS A 232 -29.21 4.21 47.79
CA LYS A 232 -30.21 5.16 48.27
C LYS A 232 -31.16 5.45 47.11
N GLY A 233 -32.38 4.89 47.18
CA GLY A 233 -33.46 5.26 46.30
C GLY A 233 -33.76 6.73 46.45
N ASN A 234 -33.72 7.44 45.32
CA ASN A 234 -34.24 8.79 45.19
C ASN A 234 -35.60 8.70 44.51
#